data_ab8b25e09858b21f6867d5002e497a6c
#
_entry.id   ab8b25e09858b21f6867d5002e497a6c
#
_cell.length_a   1.000
_cell.length_b   1.000
_cell.length_c   1.000
_cell.angle_alpha   90.00
_cell.angle_beta   90.00
_cell.angle_gamma   90.00
#
_symmetry.space_group_name_H-M   'P 1'
#
loop_
_entity.id
_entity.type
_entity.pdbx_description
1 polymer ?
#
loop_
_entity_poly.entity_id
_entity_poly.type
_entity_poly.pdbx_seq_one_letter_code
_entity_poly.pdbx_strand_id
1 'polypeptide(L)'
;MMLYEGFRLLEVTGPMDVFHEANRLSGATLYEQHLVGPSPGPVACSNGVAVGTTESLLDVRTSFDIVVVPGSPAVDPEPEHCELVDWLRDAGSNVQRLASVSSGAFLIARAGLADHRALTTHWRDAQRLSTEFPLVHVISHQSYLKDGNLHSSRGVSDGIRLALALVREDHGEECARSITQSLSRQHSRPKRS
;
A
#
# COMPACT_ATOMS: atom_id res chain seq x y z
N MET A 1 2.11 -7.01 -0.83
CA MET A 1 0.96 -6.23 -1.36
C MET A 1 -0.28 -7.09 -1.26
N MET A 2 -1.32 -6.61 -0.59
CA MET A 2 -2.60 -7.32 -0.46
C MET A 2 -3.49 -6.93 -1.63
N LEU A 3 -3.86 -7.92 -2.47
CA LEU A 3 -4.70 -7.71 -3.65
C LEU A 3 -6.12 -8.23 -3.39
N TYR A 4 -7.09 -7.56 -3.96
CA TYR A 4 -8.52 -7.91 -3.91
C TYR A 4 -9.22 -7.41 -5.17
N GLU A 5 -10.35 -7.97 -5.53
CA GLU A 5 -11.08 -7.58 -6.75
C GLU A 5 -11.35 -6.06 -6.80
N GLY A 6 -11.07 -5.47 -7.95
CA GLY A 6 -11.26 -4.04 -8.18
C GLY A 6 -10.20 -3.13 -7.59
N PHE A 7 -9.09 -3.64 -7.04
CA PHE A 7 -7.99 -2.79 -6.56
C PHE A 7 -7.44 -1.88 -7.68
N ARG A 8 -6.85 -0.76 -7.31
CA ARG A 8 -6.24 0.16 -8.26
C ARG A 8 -4.80 -0.25 -8.59
N LEU A 9 -4.55 -0.66 -9.83
CA LEU A 9 -3.26 -1.22 -10.27
C LEU A 9 -2.06 -0.33 -9.92
N LEU A 10 -2.14 0.96 -10.18
CA LEU A 10 -1.02 1.87 -9.96
C LEU A 10 -0.71 2.12 -8.46
N GLU A 11 -1.66 1.82 -7.58
CA GLU A 11 -1.44 1.87 -6.13
C GLU A 11 -0.67 0.64 -5.60
N VAL A 12 -0.54 -0.39 -6.43
CA VAL A 12 0.30 -1.56 -6.20
C VAL A 12 1.64 -1.41 -6.90
N THR A 13 1.62 -1.19 -8.20
CA THR A 13 2.86 -1.17 -9.03
C THR A 13 3.78 0.00 -8.69
N GLY A 14 3.24 1.16 -8.33
CA GLY A 14 4.06 2.31 -7.95
C GLY A 14 4.95 2.04 -6.73
N PRO A 15 4.42 1.62 -5.58
CA PRO A 15 5.23 1.18 -4.45
C PRO A 15 6.16 0.00 -4.77
N MET A 16 5.70 -0.97 -5.57
CA MET A 16 6.53 -2.12 -5.97
C MET A 16 7.77 -1.69 -6.75
N ASP A 17 7.64 -0.73 -7.66
CA ASP A 17 8.77 -0.20 -8.43
C ASP A 17 9.77 0.51 -7.51
N VAL A 18 9.33 1.18 -6.45
CA VAL A 18 10.23 1.79 -5.45
C VAL A 18 11.06 0.72 -4.74
N PHE A 19 10.44 -0.36 -4.27
CA PHE A 19 11.13 -1.45 -3.58
C PHE A 19 12.04 -2.24 -4.53
N HIS A 20 11.59 -2.47 -5.77
CA HIS A 20 12.42 -3.08 -6.81
C HIS A 20 13.67 -2.24 -7.09
N GLU A 21 13.50 -0.93 -7.21
CA GLU A 21 14.61 -0.01 -7.51
C GLU A 21 15.59 0.08 -6.33
N ALA A 22 15.13 -0.05 -5.08
CA ALA A 22 15.99 -0.18 -3.92
C ALA A 22 16.91 -1.40 -4.03
N ASN A 23 16.34 -2.57 -4.39
CA ASN A 23 17.11 -3.80 -4.62
C ASN A 23 18.12 -3.60 -5.76
N ARG A 24 17.67 -3.05 -6.89
CA ARG A 24 18.51 -2.85 -8.08
C ARG A 24 19.71 -1.93 -7.81
N LEU A 25 19.49 -0.83 -7.12
CA LEU A 25 20.54 0.16 -6.84
C LEU A 25 21.52 -0.30 -5.77
N SER A 26 21.05 -1.08 -4.80
CA SER A 26 21.92 -1.63 -3.75
C SER A 26 22.73 -2.84 -4.22
N GLY A 27 22.29 -3.54 -5.27
CA GLY A 27 22.84 -4.81 -5.70
C GLY A 27 22.55 -5.98 -4.74
N ALA A 28 21.58 -5.80 -3.80
CA ALA A 28 21.17 -6.78 -2.82
C ALA A 28 19.64 -6.88 -2.74
N THR A 29 19.12 -7.98 -2.23
CA THR A 29 17.68 -8.12 -1.96
C THR A 29 17.36 -7.46 -0.61
N LEU A 30 17.06 -6.16 -0.64
CA LEU A 30 16.63 -5.40 0.54
C LEU A 30 15.15 -5.68 0.85
N TYR A 31 14.34 -5.88 -0.19
CA TYR A 31 12.91 -6.16 -0.10
C TYR A 31 12.55 -7.39 -0.95
N GLU A 32 12.00 -8.39 -0.32
CA GLU A 32 11.30 -9.48 -0.98
C GLU A 32 9.83 -9.10 -1.13
N GLN A 33 9.30 -9.17 -2.35
CA GLN A 33 7.97 -8.66 -2.65
C GLN A 33 7.00 -9.81 -2.91
N HIS A 34 5.90 -9.82 -2.17
CA HIS A 34 4.82 -10.80 -2.27
C HIS A 34 3.52 -10.14 -2.73
N LEU A 35 2.81 -10.82 -3.64
CA LEU A 35 1.46 -10.48 -4.06
C LEU A 35 0.50 -11.51 -3.47
N VAL A 36 -0.25 -11.10 -2.45
CA VAL A 36 -1.17 -11.96 -1.71
C VAL A 36 -2.60 -11.58 -2.08
N GLY A 37 -3.39 -12.57 -2.48
CA GLY A 37 -4.79 -12.39 -2.86
C GLY A 37 -5.71 -13.33 -2.11
N PRO A 38 -7.03 -13.29 -2.39
CA PRO A 38 -7.99 -14.23 -1.78
C PRO A 38 -7.61 -15.70 -2.04
N SER A 39 -7.13 -15.98 -3.25
CA SER A 39 -6.60 -17.28 -3.66
C SER A 39 -5.43 -17.09 -4.61
N PRO A 40 -4.55 -18.11 -4.82
CA PRO A 40 -3.54 -18.03 -5.86
C PRO A 40 -4.18 -17.91 -7.24
N GLY A 41 -3.63 -17.03 -8.08
CA GLY A 41 -4.13 -16.84 -9.43
C GLY A 41 -4.38 -15.37 -9.80
N PRO A 42 -5.11 -15.11 -10.88
CA PRO A 42 -5.37 -13.75 -11.35
C PRO A 42 -6.43 -13.05 -10.48
N VAL A 43 -6.11 -11.84 -10.04
CA VAL A 43 -7.03 -10.90 -9.40
C VAL A 43 -7.25 -9.73 -10.35
N ALA A 44 -8.49 -9.41 -10.71
CA ALA A 44 -8.79 -8.32 -11.61
C ALA A 44 -8.73 -6.98 -10.88
N CYS A 45 -7.99 -6.03 -11.43
CA CYS A 45 -7.97 -4.66 -10.94
C CYS A 45 -9.06 -3.79 -11.60
N SER A 46 -9.30 -2.61 -11.08
CA SER A 46 -10.39 -1.72 -11.48
C SER A 46 -10.37 -1.27 -12.95
N ASN A 47 -9.25 -1.41 -13.64
CA ASN A 47 -9.12 -1.10 -15.08
C ASN A 47 -9.20 -2.36 -15.98
N GLY A 48 -9.54 -3.53 -15.42
CA GLY A 48 -9.72 -4.78 -16.15
C GLY A 48 -8.42 -5.59 -16.38
N VAL A 49 -7.25 -5.11 -15.97
CA VAL A 49 -6.02 -5.90 -16.00
C VAL A 49 -6.04 -6.89 -14.86
N ALA A 50 -5.69 -8.15 -15.12
CA ALA A 50 -5.53 -9.17 -14.08
C ALA A 50 -4.06 -9.27 -13.64
N VAL A 51 -3.84 -9.31 -12.34
CA VAL A 51 -2.52 -9.47 -11.72
C VAL A 51 -2.48 -10.82 -11.01
N GLY A 52 -1.49 -11.64 -11.33
CA GLY A 52 -1.31 -12.94 -10.69
C GLY A 52 -0.82 -12.82 -9.25
N THR A 53 -1.43 -13.54 -8.35
CA THR A 53 -0.95 -13.74 -6.97
C THR A 53 -0.34 -15.14 -6.85
N THR A 54 0.69 -15.25 -6.05
CA THR A 54 1.37 -16.53 -5.75
C THR A 54 0.94 -17.11 -4.42
N GLU A 55 0.35 -16.29 -3.55
CA GLU A 55 -0.03 -16.63 -2.20
C GLU A 55 -1.50 -16.29 -1.94
N SER A 56 -2.12 -17.08 -1.06
CA SER A 56 -3.49 -16.89 -0.60
C SER A 56 -3.51 -16.30 0.81
N LEU A 57 -4.45 -15.40 1.08
CA LEU A 57 -4.72 -14.89 2.42
C LEU A 57 -5.01 -16.02 3.43
N LEU A 58 -5.63 -17.12 2.97
CA LEU A 58 -5.98 -18.27 3.83
C LEU A 58 -4.77 -19.13 4.19
N ASP A 59 -3.78 -19.22 3.29
CA ASP A 59 -2.63 -20.09 3.45
C ASP A 59 -1.36 -19.39 3.90
N VAL A 60 -1.35 -18.07 3.83
CA VAL A 60 -0.18 -17.24 4.18
C VAL A 60 0.14 -17.40 5.66
N ARG A 61 1.23 -18.13 5.95
CA ARG A 61 1.80 -18.32 7.30
C ARG A 61 3.02 -17.43 7.54
N THR A 62 3.44 -16.70 6.53
CA THR A 62 4.59 -15.81 6.59
C THR A 62 4.23 -14.54 7.36
N SER A 63 5.06 -14.16 8.32
CA SER A 63 4.98 -12.83 8.91
C SER A 63 5.61 -11.84 7.94
N PHE A 64 4.84 -10.84 7.53
CA PHE A 64 5.37 -9.75 6.70
C PHE A 64 5.84 -8.59 7.56
N ASP A 65 7.02 -8.04 7.24
CA ASP A 65 7.49 -6.80 7.89
C ASP A 65 6.66 -5.59 7.45
N ILE A 66 6.27 -5.56 6.17
CA ILE A 66 5.49 -4.48 5.57
C ILE A 66 4.27 -5.07 4.86
N VAL A 67 3.09 -4.59 5.22
CA VAL A 67 1.85 -4.89 4.50
C VAL A 67 1.32 -3.60 3.89
N VAL A 68 1.04 -3.62 2.59
CA VAL A 68 0.44 -2.49 1.87
C VAL A 68 -0.92 -2.90 1.32
N VAL A 69 -1.94 -2.14 1.69
CA VAL A 69 -3.33 -2.31 1.25
C VAL A 69 -3.66 -1.20 0.25
N PRO A 70 -3.80 -1.51 -1.05
CA PRO A 70 -4.20 -0.53 -2.06
C PRO A 70 -5.67 -0.14 -1.91
N GLY A 71 -6.05 0.95 -2.53
CA GLY A 71 -7.45 1.35 -2.66
C GLY A 71 -8.13 0.79 -3.90
N SER A 72 -9.42 1.04 -3.97
CA SER A 72 -10.30 0.76 -5.11
C SER A 72 -11.18 1.98 -5.40
N PRO A 73 -11.57 2.23 -6.65
CA PRO A 73 -12.57 3.24 -6.98
C PRO A 73 -13.95 2.93 -6.38
N ALA A 74 -14.22 1.66 -6.16
CA ALA A 74 -15.44 1.12 -5.59
C ALA A 74 -15.15 0.41 -4.27
N VAL A 75 -14.66 1.14 -3.27
CA VAL A 75 -14.65 0.63 -1.89
C VAL A 75 -16.09 0.76 -1.37
N ASP A 76 -16.89 -0.23 -1.72
CA ASP A 76 -18.20 -0.39 -1.15
C ASP A 76 -18.12 -1.18 0.17
N PRO A 77 -19.01 -0.91 1.15
CA PRO A 77 -19.05 -1.64 2.42
C PRO A 77 -19.44 -3.12 2.30
N GLU A 78 -19.68 -3.61 1.09
CA GLU A 78 -20.18 -4.97 0.83
C GLU A 78 -19.16 -6.09 1.13
N PRO A 79 -19.66 -7.31 1.36
CA PRO A 79 -18.91 -8.45 1.95
C PRO A 79 -17.77 -9.01 1.07
N GLU A 80 -17.56 -8.48 -0.12
CA GLU A 80 -16.60 -9.02 -1.10
C GLU A 80 -15.14 -8.99 -0.67
N HIS A 81 -14.82 -8.26 0.42
CA HIS A 81 -13.44 -8.16 0.94
C HIS A 81 -13.31 -8.68 2.38
N CYS A 82 -14.28 -9.49 2.84
CA CYS A 82 -14.29 -10.03 4.20
C CYS A 82 -12.99 -10.77 4.54
N GLU A 83 -12.48 -11.60 3.64
CA GLU A 83 -11.27 -12.40 3.87
C GLU A 83 -10.04 -11.52 4.15
N LEU A 84 -9.88 -10.41 3.40
CA LEU A 84 -8.78 -9.47 3.66
C LEU A 84 -8.97 -8.74 4.98
N VAL A 85 -10.19 -8.32 5.30
CA VAL A 85 -10.50 -7.66 6.57
C VAL A 85 -10.28 -8.60 7.76
N ASP A 86 -10.68 -9.86 7.63
CA ASP A 86 -10.48 -10.88 8.66
C ASP A 86 -9.00 -11.18 8.85
N TRP A 87 -8.25 -11.35 7.76
CA TRP A 87 -6.81 -11.50 7.82
C TRP A 87 -6.12 -10.29 8.48
N LEU A 88 -6.52 -9.07 8.11
CA LEU A 88 -5.99 -7.85 8.73
C LEU A 88 -6.27 -7.82 10.23
N ARG A 89 -7.47 -8.22 10.67
CA ARG A 89 -7.85 -8.25 12.09
C ARG A 89 -7.00 -9.24 12.87
N ASP A 90 -6.72 -10.39 12.29
CA ASP A 90 -5.97 -11.46 12.95
C ASP A 90 -4.47 -11.22 12.93
N ALA A 91 -3.92 -10.80 11.79
CA ALA A 91 -2.48 -10.71 11.57
C ALA A 91 -1.94 -9.27 11.57
N GLY A 92 -2.77 -8.28 11.25
CA GLY A 92 -2.33 -6.91 11.00
C GLY A 92 -1.72 -6.20 12.21
N SER A 93 -2.13 -6.56 13.42
CA SER A 93 -1.55 -6.03 14.67
C SER A 93 -0.08 -6.45 14.88
N ASN A 94 0.34 -7.57 14.29
CA ASN A 94 1.68 -8.13 14.40
C ASN A 94 2.61 -7.67 13.28
N VAL A 95 2.10 -6.96 12.28
CA VAL A 95 2.88 -6.42 11.17
C VAL A 95 3.70 -5.23 11.67
N GLN A 96 4.99 -5.21 11.36
CA GLN A 96 5.87 -4.11 11.79
C GLN A 96 5.43 -2.77 11.19
N ARG A 97 4.99 -2.76 9.92
CA ARG A 97 4.48 -1.57 9.22
C ARG A 97 3.26 -1.92 8.39
N LEU A 98 2.12 -1.42 8.80
CA LEU A 98 0.86 -1.54 8.07
C LEU A 98 0.62 -0.25 7.28
N ALA A 99 0.43 -0.37 5.99
CA ALA A 99 0.29 0.78 5.11
C ALA A 99 -1.00 0.73 4.30
N SER A 100 -1.67 1.86 4.12
CA SER A 100 -2.79 2.03 3.19
C SER A 100 -2.48 3.06 2.12
N VAL A 101 -2.96 2.79 0.91
CA VAL A 101 -2.98 3.77 -0.17
C VAL A 101 -4.43 4.12 -0.47
N SER A 102 -4.74 5.43 -0.49
CA SER A 102 -6.08 5.91 -0.85
C SER A 102 -7.19 5.26 -0.01
N SER A 103 -8.21 4.73 -0.66
CA SER A 103 -9.35 4.08 -0.01
C SER A 103 -9.03 2.71 0.64
N GLY A 104 -7.81 2.18 0.51
CA GLY A 104 -7.34 1.05 1.32
C GLY A 104 -7.41 1.31 2.83
N ALA A 105 -7.47 2.58 3.23
CA ALA A 105 -7.71 3.01 4.61
C ALA A 105 -9.03 2.47 5.19
N PHE A 106 -10.07 2.28 4.38
CA PHE A 106 -11.35 1.71 4.83
C PHE A 106 -11.21 0.25 5.28
N LEU A 107 -10.39 -0.54 4.59
CA LEU A 107 -10.17 -1.95 4.96
C LEU A 107 -9.42 -2.06 6.29
N ILE A 108 -8.43 -1.19 6.51
CA ILE A 108 -7.68 -1.11 7.77
C ILE A 108 -8.59 -0.63 8.91
N ALA A 109 -9.43 0.39 8.67
CA ALA A 109 -10.40 0.89 9.65
C ALA A 109 -11.46 -0.18 9.98
N ARG A 110 -11.96 -0.90 8.98
CA ARG A 110 -12.93 -1.99 9.16
C ARG A 110 -12.35 -3.17 9.96
N ALA A 111 -11.05 -3.39 9.88
CA ALA A 111 -10.36 -4.37 10.72
C ALA A 111 -10.14 -3.89 12.16
N GLY A 112 -10.48 -2.63 12.51
CA GLY A 112 -10.27 -2.03 13.83
C GLY A 112 -8.83 -1.58 14.09
N LEU A 113 -7.95 -1.65 13.08
CA LEU A 113 -6.52 -1.35 13.23
C LEU A 113 -6.19 0.15 13.18
N ALA A 114 -7.18 0.98 12.89
CA ALA A 114 -7.05 2.44 12.88
C ALA A 114 -7.78 3.13 14.05
N ASP A 115 -8.42 2.39 14.95
CA ASP A 115 -9.14 2.95 16.08
C ASP A 115 -8.18 3.75 16.98
N HIS A 116 -8.61 4.97 17.33
CA HIS A 116 -7.84 5.95 18.11
C HIS A 116 -6.50 6.36 17.49
N ARG A 117 -6.35 6.16 16.19
CA ARG A 117 -5.14 6.47 15.43
C ARG A 117 -5.42 7.48 14.31
N ALA A 118 -4.38 8.21 13.93
CA ALA A 118 -4.45 9.14 12.82
C ALA A 118 -4.11 8.44 11.50
N LEU A 119 -4.91 8.71 10.46
CA LEU A 119 -4.60 8.28 9.09
C LEU A 119 -5.10 9.31 8.06
N THR A 120 -4.58 9.19 6.84
CA THR A 120 -5.06 9.93 5.69
C THR A 120 -5.63 9.00 4.64
N THR A 121 -6.53 9.51 3.81
CA THR A 121 -7.15 8.83 2.67
C THR A 121 -7.37 9.83 1.53
N HIS A 122 -7.93 9.36 0.42
CA HIS A 122 -8.29 10.26 -0.67
C HIS A 122 -9.26 11.35 -0.18
N TRP A 123 -9.05 12.59 -0.59
CA TRP A 123 -9.83 13.74 -0.08
C TRP A 123 -11.35 13.60 -0.25
N ARG A 124 -11.80 12.93 -1.34
CA ARG A 124 -13.22 12.64 -1.58
C ARG A 124 -13.83 11.67 -0.57
N ASP A 125 -12.99 10.81 -0.01
CA ASP A 125 -13.40 9.73 0.88
C ASP A 125 -13.22 10.09 2.36
N ALA A 126 -12.50 11.17 2.66
CA ALA A 126 -12.15 11.56 4.03
C ALA A 126 -13.37 11.77 4.93
N GLN A 127 -14.40 12.49 4.44
CA GLN A 127 -15.63 12.72 5.20
C GLN A 127 -16.40 11.41 5.44
N ARG A 128 -16.49 10.55 4.41
CA ARG A 128 -17.13 9.24 4.52
C ARG A 128 -16.41 8.37 5.54
N LEU A 129 -15.09 8.26 5.45
CA LEU A 129 -14.27 7.48 6.39
C LEU A 129 -14.47 7.95 7.83
N SER A 130 -14.44 9.25 8.07
CA SER A 130 -14.67 9.83 9.40
C SER A 130 -16.08 9.55 9.95
N THR A 131 -17.09 9.47 9.07
CA THR A 131 -18.47 9.19 9.46
C THR A 131 -18.69 7.71 9.75
N GLU A 132 -18.14 6.81 8.92
CA GLU A 132 -18.28 5.36 9.09
C GLU A 132 -17.43 4.82 10.25
N PHE A 133 -16.28 5.45 10.53
CA PHE A 133 -15.33 5.03 11.56
C PHE A 133 -15.01 6.19 12.52
N PRO A 134 -15.92 6.51 13.44
CA PRO A 134 -15.78 7.70 14.29
C PRO A 134 -14.63 7.64 15.30
N LEU A 135 -14.06 6.46 15.53
CA LEU A 135 -12.86 6.31 16.36
C LEU A 135 -11.55 6.62 15.61
N VAL A 136 -11.60 6.79 14.29
CA VAL A 136 -10.43 7.09 13.45
C VAL A 136 -10.24 8.60 13.32
N HIS A 137 -9.02 9.08 13.55
CA HIS A 137 -8.67 10.49 13.36
C HIS A 137 -8.25 10.74 11.91
N VAL A 138 -9.19 11.13 11.05
CA VAL A 138 -8.94 11.33 9.63
C VAL A 138 -8.30 12.69 9.37
N ILE A 139 -7.07 12.71 8.81
CA ILE A 139 -6.28 13.91 8.47
C ILE A 139 -6.21 14.07 6.94
N SER A 140 -7.12 14.82 6.35
CA SER A 140 -7.29 14.90 4.88
C SER A 140 -6.28 15.78 4.14
N HIS A 141 -5.55 16.66 4.84
CA HIS A 141 -4.63 17.63 4.21
C HIS A 141 -3.20 17.12 4.03
N GLN A 142 -2.84 15.99 4.62
CA GLN A 142 -1.51 15.41 4.49
C GLN A 142 -1.47 14.36 3.36
N SER A 143 -0.44 14.41 2.52
CA SER A 143 -0.24 13.44 1.43
C SER A 143 0.23 12.08 1.92
N TYR A 144 0.95 12.06 3.01
CA TYR A 144 1.45 10.89 3.73
C TYR A 144 1.38 11.16 5.23
N LEU A 145 0.98 10.16 6.00
CA LEU A 145 0.92 10.23 7.45
C LEU A 145 1.43 8.93 8.05
N LYS A 146 2.15 9.06 9.16
CA LYS A 146 2.60 7.96 10.00
C LYS A 146 2.08 8.16 11.41
N ASP A 147 1.46 7.12 11.96
CA ASP A 147 1.07 7.03 13.36
C ASP A 147 1.49 5.67 13.92
N GLY A 148 2.59 5.64 14.67
CA GLY A 148 3.23 4.41 15.11
C GLY A 148 3.65 3.53 13.93
N ASN A 149 3.12 2.32 13.85
CA ASN A 149 3.35 1.41 12.73
C ASN A 149 2.32 1.55 11.59
N LEU A 150 1.31 2.40 11.74
CA LEU A 150 0.32 2.67 10.70
C LEU A 150 0.82 3.80 9.79
N HIS A 151 0.90 3.50 8.51
CA HIS A 151 1.28 4.43 7.45
C HIS A 151 0.10 4.59 6.49
N SER A 152 -0.14 5.81 6.02
CA SER A 152 -1.25 6.05 5.10
C SER A 152 -0.91 7.13 4.08
N SER A 153 -1.49 7.04 2.89
CA SER A 153 -1.31 8.02 1.83
C SER A 153 -2.61 8.28 1.07
N ARG A 154 -2.73 9.51 0.49
CA ARG A 154 -3.99 9.95 -0.13
C ARG A 154 -4.32 9.28 -1.46
N GLY A 155 -3.33 8.82 -2.20
CA GLY A 155 -3.58 8.25 -3.51
C GLY A 155 -2.32 7.82 -4.24
N VAL A 156 -2.44 7.59 -5.53
CA VAL A 156 -1.44 6.94 -6.38
C VAL A 156 -0.04 7.53 -6.25
N SER A 157 0.12 8.84 -6.49
CA SER A 157 1.44 9.50 -6.38
C SER A 157 1.96 9.55 -4.95
N ASP A 158 1.05 9.60 -3.99
CA ASP A 158 1.39 9.62 -2.57
C ASP A 158 1.71 8.21 -2.06
N GLY A 159 1.22 7.14 -2.73
CA GLY A 159 1.65 5.75 -2.50
C GLY A 159 3.12 5.52 -2.81
N ILE A 160 3.62 6.11 -3.90
CA ILE A 160 5.06 6.13 -4.22
C ILE A 160 5.85 6.86 -3.12
N ARG A 161 5.35 8.01 -2.65
CA ARG A 161 5.97 8.76 -1.55
C ARG A 161 5.98 7.98 -0.24
N LEU A 162 4.91 7.24 0.04
CA LEU A 162 4.82 6.34 1.19
C LEU A 162 5.92 5.27 1.10
N ALA A 163 6.06 4.59 -0.05
CA ALA A 163 7.11 3.59 -0.24
C ALA A 163 8.52 4.19 -0.10
N LEU A 164 8.76 5.38 -0.66
CA LEU A 164 10.02 6.11 -0.47
C LEU A 164 10.26 6.48 1.00
N ALA A 165 9.22 6.80 1.77
CA ALA A 165 9.34 7.07 3.20
C ALA A 165 9.73 5.81 3.98
N LEU A 166 9.16 4.64 3.62
CA LEU A 166 9.55 3.35 4.19
C LEU A 166 11.03 3.03 3.88
N VAL A 167 11.45 3.18 2.63
CA VAL A 167 12.87 2.99 2.24
C VAL A 167 13.79 3.97 2.98
N ARG A 168 13.36 5.21 3.17
CA ARG A 168 14.14 6.20 3.93
C ARG A 168 14.33 5.79 5.38
N GLU A 169 13.30 5.23 6.00
CA GLU A 169 13.38 4.73 7.38
C GLU A 169 14.32 3.53 7.49
N ASP A 170 14.33 2.63 6.51
CA ASP A 170 15.13 1.41 6.53
C ASP A 170 16.59 1.63 6.10
N HIS A 171 16.80 2.45 5.07
CA HIS A 171 18.07 2.53 4.34
C HIS A 171 18.60 3.96 4.20
N GLY A 172 17.93 4.94 4.81
CA GLY A 172 18.38 6.34 4.88
C GLY A 172 17.97 7.19 3.67
N GLU A 173 18.20 8.50 3.83
CA GLU A 173 17.79 9.54 2.86
C GLU A 173 18.49 9.41 1.51
N GLU A 174 19.74 8.97 1.48
CA GLU A 174 20.51 8.85 0.23
C GLU A 174 19.95 7.75 -0.67
N CYS A 175 19.56 6.62 -0.09
CA CYS A 175 18.91 5.53 -0.82
C CYS A 175 17.59 6.02 -1.45
N ALA A 176 16.70 6.62 -0.67
CA ALA A 176 15.42 7.12 -1.15
C ALA A 176 15.58 8.19 -2.25
N ARG A 177 16.58 9.08 -2.12
CA ARG A 177 16.90 10.09 -3.14
C ARG A 177 17.41 9.46 -4.44
N SER A 178 18.27 8.46 -4.35
CA SER A 178 18.80 7.75 -5.52
C SER A 178 17.69 7.04 -6.29
N ILE A 179 16.75 6.40 -5.58
CA ILE A 179 15.57 5.78 -6.19
C ILE A 179 14.72 6.84 -6.90
N THR A 180 14.42 7.97 -6.23
CA THR A 180 13.65 9.06 -6.82
C THR A 180 14.30 9.57 -8.11
N GLN A 181 15.62 9.74 -8.11
CA GLN A 181 16.36 10.17 -9.30
C GLN A 181 16.31 9.14 -10.41
N SER A 182 16.43 7.86 -10.08
CA SER A 182 16.38 6.78 -11.08
C SER A 182 15.02 6.69 -11.73
N LEU A 183 13.94 6.65 -10.95
CA LEU A 183 12.57 6.61 -11.46
C LEU A 183 12.20 7.86 -12.31
N SER A 184 12.81 9.02 -11.98
CA SER A 184 12.60 10.26 -12.75
C SER A 184 13.45 10.35 -14.02
N ARG A 185 14.62 9.74 -14.07
CA ARG A 185 15.60 9.84 -15.17
C ARG A 185 15.30 8.95 -16.37
N GLN A 186 14.38 8.03 -16.30
CA GLN A 186 14.02 7.17 -17.44
C GLN A 186 13.56 7.97 -18.69
N HIS A 187 13.43 9.30 -18.59
CA HIS A 187 13.05 10.18 -19.70
C HIS A 187 14.22 10.94 -20.36
N SER A 188 15.44 10.81 -19.88
CA SER A 188 16.60 11.52 -20.45
C SER A 188 17.47 10.55 -21.24
N ARG A 189 17.06 10.25 -22.48
CA ARG A 189 17.98 9.62 -23.46
C ARG A 189 19.19 10.54 -23.68
N PRO A 190 20.45 10.06 -23.56
CA PRO A 190 21.59 10.83 -24.02
C PRO A 190 21.42 11.11 -25.51
N LYS A 191 21.53 12.38 -25.93
CA LYS A 191 21.62 12.75 -27.33
C LYS A 191 22.80 11.97 -27.89
N ARG A 192 22.56 11.09 -28.86
CA ARG A 192 23.62 10.49 -29.67
C ARG A 192 24.31 11.62 -30.46
N SER A 193 25.57 11.83 -30.18
CA SER A 193 26.48 12.64 -31.01
C SER A 193 26.74 11.93 -32.29
#